data_9d0740f1d59083bee971bf26c4c63681
#
_entry.id   9d0740f1d59083bee971bf26c4c63681
#
_cell.length_a   1.000
_cell.length_b   1.000
_cell.length_c   1.000
_cell.angle_alpha   90.00
_cell.angle_beta   90.00
_cell.angle_gamma   90.00
#
_symmetry.space_group_name_H-M   'P 1'
#
loop_
_entity.id
_entity.type
_entity.pdbx_description
1 polymer ?
#
loop_
_entity_poly.entity_id
_entity_poly.type
_entity_poly.pdbx_seq_one_letter_code
_entity_poly.pdbx_strand_id
1 'polypeptide(L)'
;MVRSEQIYVTKQGKRPPEEFSPDKLHNSIFATCLSVRTPEGQAQDIAKTVTLGVMNWCETRPEITSADIRRQAQRIMKDLHPDVAYLYKNYKTII
;
A
#
# COMPACT_ATOMS: atom_id res chain seq x y z
N MET A 1 14.80 -5.35 12.29
CA MET A 1 14.27 -6.31 11.36
C MET A 1 12.78 -6.42 11.46
N VAL A 2 12.17 -6.44 10.34
CA VAL A 2 10.73 -6.59 10.35
C VAL A 2 10.38 -7.98 10.80
N ARG A 3 9.52 -8.05 11.74
CA ARG A 3 9.08 -9.33 12.20
C ARG A 3 8.03 -9.84 11.30
N SER A 4 7.98 -11.10 11.18
CA SER A 4 6.98 -11.70 10.32
C SER A 4 5.64 -11.81 11.01
N GLU A 5 5.45 -11.06 12.07
CA GLU A 5 4.17 -11.11 12.67
C GLU A 5 3.09 -10.71 11.77
N GLN A 6 1.96 -11.27 12.00
CA GLN A 6 0.80 -10.93 11.25
C GLN A 6 0.34 -9.54 11.61
N ILE A 7 0.07 -8.76 10.57
CA ILE A 7 -0.56 -7.46 10.71
C ILE A 7 -1.96 -7.62 10.18
N TYR A 8 -2.95 -7.36 11.02
CA TYR A 8 -4.33 -7.58 10.63
C TYR A 8 -5.00 -6.28 10.28
N VAL A 9 -5.76 -6.30 9.20
CA VAL A 9 -6.47 -5.13 8.70
C VAL A 9 -7.94 -5.32 8.98
N THR A 10 -8.54 -4.33 9.64
CA THR A 10 -9.96 -4.36 9.93
C THR A 10 -10.70 -3.78 8.74
N LYS A 11 -11.57 -4.58 8.16
CA LYS A 11 -12.39 -4.14 7.03
C LYS A 11 -13.65 -3.49 7.55
N GLN A 12 -14.17 -2.59 6.74
CA GLN A 12 -15.43 -1.98 7.09
C GLN A 12 -16.56 -2.99 7.02
N GLY A 13 -17.57 -2.77 7.82
CA GLY A 13 -18.70 -3.67 7.84
C GLY A 13 -18.48 -4.79 8.82
N LYS A 14 -19.07 -5.93 8.53
CA LYS A 14 -19.08 -7.03 9.48
C LYS A 14 -18.06 -8.10 9.15
N ARG A 15 -17.14 -7.80 8.27
CA ARG A 15 -16.14 -8.78 7.90
C ARG A 15 -15.12 -8.93 8.99
N PRO A 16 -14.61 -10.12 9.20
CA PRO A 16 -13.53 -10.30 10.16
C PRO A 16 -12.26 -9.62 9.67
N PRO A 17 -11.34 -9.31 10.56
CA PRO A 17 -10.06 -8.75 10.15
C PRO A 17 -9.31 -9.70 9.24
N GLU A 18 -8.56 -9.15 8.31
CA GLU A 18 -7.74 -9.94 7.41
C GLU A 18 -6.28 -9.62 7.67
N GLU A 19 -5.45 -10.61 7.45
CA GLU A 19 -4.02 -10.40 7.55
C GLU A 19 -3.57 -9.46 6.43
N PHE A 20 -2.75 -8.49 6.78
CA PHE A 20 -2.20 -7.58 5.79
C PHE A 20 -1.26 -8.32 4.87
N SER A 21 -1.42 -8.13 3.57
CA SER A 21 -0.58 -8.76 2.57
C SER A 21 0.29 -7.73 1.89
N PRO A 22 1.58 -7.68 2.22
CA PRO A 22 2.48 -6.76 1.52
C PRO A 22 2.56 -7.04 0.03
N ASP A 23 2.41 -8.31 -0.37
CA ASP A 23 2.46 -8.65 -1.79
C ASP A 23 1.33 -8.02 -2.56
N LYS A 24 0.13 -8.03 -1.99
CA LYS A 24 -1.01 -7.41 -2.65
C LYS A 24 -0.81 -5.92 -2.78
N LEU A 25 -0.31 -5.28 -1.74
CA LEU A 25 -0.06 -3.86 -1.79
C LEU A 25 1.01 -3.54 -2.83
N HIS A 26 2.09 -4.28 -2.83
CA HIS A 26 3.17 -4.09 -3.79
C HIS A 26 2.64 -4.22 -5.22
N ASN A 27 1.89 -5.28 -5.49
CA ASN A 27 1.38 -5.52 -6.83
C ASN A 27 0.42 -4.44 -7.28
N SER A 28 -0.41 -3.93 -6.37
CA SER A 28 -1.35 -2.89 -6.73
C SER A 28 -0.63 -1.58 -7.06
N ILE A 29 0.41 -1.26 -6.32
CA ILE A 29 1.19 -0.06 -6.60
C ILE A 29 1.94 -0.22 -7.91
N PHE A 30 2.53 -1.38 -8.13
CA PHE A 30 3.25 -1.66 -9.34
C PHE A 30 2.34 -1.51 -10.56
N ALA A 31 1.14 -2.08 -10.50
CA ALA A 31 0.19 -1.98 -11.59
C ALA A 31 -0.22 -0.54 -11.84
N THR A 32 -0.39 0.23 -10.77
CA THR A 32 -0.73 1.64 -10.92
C THR A 32 0.39 2.40 -11.63
N CYS A 33 1.63 2.12 -11.27
CA CYS A 33 2.77 2.76 -11.91
C CYS A 33 2.80 2.45 -13.39
N LEU A 34 2.56 1.20 -13.74
CA LEU A 34 2.59 0.82 -15.16
C LEU A 34 1.48 1.49 -15.94
N SER A 35 0.35 1.74 -15.31
CA SER A 35 -0.77 2.36 -16.01
C SER A 35 -0.49 3.83 -16.36
N VAL A 36 0.47 4.46 -15.71
CA VAL A 36 0.91 5.81 -16.09
C VAL A 36 2.26 5.74 -16.81
N ARG A 37 2.59 4.56 -17.34
CA ARG A 37 3.77 4.35 -18.18
C ARG A 37 5.08 4.60 -17.45
N THR A 38 5.10 4.36 -16.16
CA THR A 38 6.34 4.40 -15.42
C THR A 38 7.21 3.23 -15.88
N PRO A 39 8.50 3.45 -16.15
CA PRO A 39 9.38 2.33 -16.52
C PRO A 39 9.36 1.25 -15.46
N GLU A 40 9.46 0.01 -15.90
CA GLU A 40 9.27 -1.12 -15.02
C GLU A 40 10.21 -1.10 -13.82
N GLY A 41 11.49 -0.81 -14.03
CA GLY A 41 12.43 -0.76 -12.93
C GLY A 41 12.06 0.29 -11.91
N GLN A 42 11.65 1.45 -12.37
CA GLN A 42 11.23 2.52 -11.48
C GLN A 42 9.93 2.15 -10.78
N ALA A 43 9.02 1.49 -11.49
CA ALA A 43 7.77 1.04 -10.89
C ALA A 43 8.03 0.06 -9.75
N GLN A 44 9.00 -0.84 -9.93
CA GLN A 44 9.36 -1.77 -8.88
C GLN A 44 9.93 -1.05 -7.66
N ASP A 45 10.78 -0.06 -7.90
CA ASP A 45 11.37 0.70 -6.79
C ASP A 45 10.30 1.45 -6.01
N ILE A 46 9.38 2.08 -6.71
CA ILE A 46 8.29 2.81 -6.06
C ILE A 46 7.45 1.85 -5.23
N ALA A 47 7.06 0.73 -5.83
CA ALA A 47 6.22 -0.24 -5.13
C ALA A 47 6.92 -0.77 -3.89
N LYS A 48 8.21 -1.06 -4.00
CA LYS A 48 8.97 -1.57 -2.88
C LYS A 48 9.10 -0.54 -1.77
N THR A 49 9.44 0.69 -2.13
CA THR A 49 9.62 1.76 -1.15
C THR A 49 8.33 2.04 -0.41
N VAL A 50 7.23 2.13 -1.13
CA VAL A 50 5.94 2.43 -0.51
C VAL A 50 5.51 1.28 0.40
N THR A 51 5.67 0.05 -0.08
CA THR A 51 5.27 -1.11 0.72
C THR A 51 6.05 -1.17 2.02
N LEU A 52 7.36 -0.96 1.97
CA LEU A 52 8.16 -0.97 3.17
C LEU A 52 7.78 0.16 4.11
N GLY A 53 7.49 1.33 3.58
CA GLY A 53 7.08 2.45 4.42
C GLY A 53 5.76 2.17 5.13
N VAL A 54 4.81 1.54 4.41
CA VAL A 54 3.54 1.19 5.01
C VAL A 54 3.74 0.13 6.10
N MET A 55 4.59 -0.85 5.83
CA MET A 55 4.86 -1.89 6.82
C MET A 55 5.44 -1.32 8.10
N ASN A 56 6.39 -0.42 7.96
CA ASN A 56 6.97 0.23 9.14
C ASN A 56 5.93 1.01 9.93
N TRP A 57 5.06 1.70 9.21
CA TRP A 57 4.00 2.45 9.86
C TRP A 57 3.05 1.52 10.60
N CYS A 58 2.74 0.37 10.01
CA CYS A 58 1.81 -0.59 10.62
C CYS A 58 2.34 -1.16 11.91
N GLU A 59 3.65 -1.27 12.05
CA GLU A 59 4.23 -1.91 13.23
C GLU A 59 3.93 -1.15 14.50
N THR A 60 3.58 0.13 14.40
CA THR A 60 3.32 0.93 15.58
C THR A 60 1.84 1.10 15.87
N ARG A 61 0.99 0.39 15.12
CA ARG A 61 -0.44 0.57 15.24
C ARG A 61 -1.11 -0.70 15.73
N PRO A 62 -1.95 -0.59 16.77
CA PRO A 62 -2.65 -1.77 17.26
C PRO A 62 -3.80 -2.20 16.36
N GLU A 63 -4.40 -1.26 15.64
CA GLU A 63 -5.52 -1.52 14.77
C GLU A 63 -5.36 -0.75 13.49
N ILE A 64 -5.63 -1.41 12.37
CA ILE A 64 -5.41 -0.83 11.06
C ILE A 64 -6.58 -1.19 10.17
N THR A 65 -7.05 -0.22 9.38
CA THR A 65 -8.09 -0.48 8.39
C THR A 65 -7.50 -0.42 7.00
N SER A 66 -8.24 -0.96 6.02
CA SER A 66 -7.83 -0.85 4.62
C SER A 66 -7.66 0.60 4.21
N ALA A 67 -8.55 1.46 4.70
CA ALA A 67 -8.47 2.87 4.38
C ALA A 67 -7.20 3.49 4.94
N ASP A 68 -6.79 3.06 6.11
CA ASP A 68 -5.56 3.57 6.72
C ASP A 68 -4.35 3.20 5.87
N ILE A 69 -4.31 1.94 5.41
CA ILE A 69 -3.20 1.48 4.58
C ILE A 69 -3.15 2.26 3.29
N ARG A 70 -4.30 2.44 2.65
CA ARG A 70 -4.35 3.16 1.38
C ARG A 70 -3.91 4.60 1.56
N ARG A 71 -4.36 5.24 2.63
CA ARG A 71 -4.00 6.63 2.89
C ARG A 71 -2.51 6.77 3.12
N GLN A 72 -1.93 5.84 3.87
CA GLN A 72 -0.51 5.89 4.15
C GLN A 72 0.31 5.62 2.89
N ALA A 73 -0.12 4.67 2.08
CA ALA A 73 0.56 4.37 0.83
C ALA A 73 0.53 5.57 -0.09
N GLN A 74 -0.63 6.24 -0.19
CA GLN A 74 -0.77 7.40 -1.03
C GLN A 74 0.13 8.53 -0.55
N ARG A 75 0.22 8.72 0.75
CA ARG A 75 1.04 9.77 1.31
C ARG A 75 2.52 9.58 0.92
N ILE A 76 3.00 8.36 1.01
CA ILE A 76 4.38 8.08 0.64
C ILE A 76 4.58 8.24 -0.86
N MET A 77 3.62 7.74 -1.65
CA MET A 77 3.71 7.85 -3.10
C MET A 77 3.72 9.30 -3.57
N LYS A 78 3.00 10.16 -2.86
CA LYS A 78 2.90 11.55 -3.25
C LYS A 78 4.27 12.21 -3.27
N ASP A 79 5.14 11.81 -2.35
CA ASP A 79 6.49 12.36 -2.32
C ASP A 79 7.36 11.80 -3.42
N LEU A 80 7.08 10.58 -3.85
CA LEU A 80 7.90 9.92 -4.86
C LEU A 80 7.41 10.19 -6.27
N HIS A 81 6.11 10.17 -6.47
CA HIS A 81 5.53 10.27 -7.81
C HIS A 81 4.09 10.73 -7.70
N PRO A 82 3.84 12.03 -7.76
CA PRO A 82 2.48 12.56 -7.53
C PRO A 82 1.43 12.00 -8.50
N ASP A 83 1.80 11.76 -9.76
CA ASP A 83 0.85 11.23 -10.72
C ASP A 83 0.36 9.86 -10.34
N VAL A 84 1.28 9.02 -9.88
CA VAL A 84 0.94 7.67 -9.43
C VAL A 84 0.05 7.76 -8.19
N ALA A 85 0.39 8.66 -7.28
CA ALA A 85 -0.39 8.83 -6.07
C ALA A 85 -1.82 9.24 -6.38
N TYR A 86 -1.98 10.14 -7.34
CA TYR A 86 -3.31 10.60 -7.72
C TYR A 86 -4.12 9.45 -8.30
N LEU A 87 -3.51 8.67 -9.18
CA LEU A 87 -4.21 7.56 -9.79
C LEU A 87 -4.57 6.50 -8.76
N TYR A 88 -3.65 6.22 -7.86
CA TYR A 88 -3.87 5.22 -6.83
C TYR A 88 -5.04 5.62 -5.92
N LYS A 89 -5.18 6.90 -5.66
CA LYS A 89 -6.26 7.40 -4.82
C LYS A 89 -7.61 7.01 -5.37
N ASN A 90 -7.72 6.90 -6.69
CA ASN A 90 -8.99 6.63 -7.34
C ASN A 90 -9.26 5.15 -7.56
N TYR A 91 -8.31 4.30 -7.28
CA TYR A 91 -8.55 2.86 -7.33
C TYR A 91 -9.30 2.44 -6.08
N LYS A 92 -10.36 1.65 -6.28
CA LYS A 92 -11.20 1.26 -5.17
C LYS A 92 -11.06 -0.18 -4.75
N THR A 93 -10.46 -0.99 -5.58
CA THR A 93 -10.43 -2.42 -5.35
C THR A 93 -9.05 -2.97 -5.10
N ILE A 94 -8.11 -2.14 -4.82
CA ILE A 94 -6.73 -2.57 -4.78
C ILE A 94 -6.38 -3.28 -3.49
N ILE A 95 -6.95 -2.88 -2.41
CA ILE A 95 -6.59 -3.45 -1.11
C ILE A 95 -7.71 -4.27 -0.52
#